data_6ec9f75c0fb55f8b27d05daa1b470ce5
#
_entry.id   6ec9f75c0fb55f8b27d05daa1b470ce5
#
_cell.length_a   1.000
_cell.length_b   1.000
_cell.length_c   1.000
_cell.angle_alpha   90.00
_cell.angle_beta   90.00
_cell.angle_gamma   90.00
#
_symmetry.space_group_name_H-M   'P 1'
#
loop_
_entity.id
_entity.type
_entity.pdbx_description
1 polymer ?
#
loop_
_entity_poly.entity_id
_entity_poly.type
_entity_poly.pdbx_seq_one_letter_code
_entity_poly.pdbx_strand_id
1 'polypeptide(L)'
;MSYKLSDEKIELYNERQNLIDIKCFPENLTIISNTCIGGRLYHDYHQKFLSPTIDFYMEPDSFVKFCCNLEYYLNCEIKPLPDYKIDYLSNFLFCDIGGLIAAFGHTNDSYDKIISKWNERKKRVNYDNIVVIATDRNVLKEPFTKCSEQTVKEFGKIPYKKVLFSVVDYKYDYVSYLPSFKDEAGCPEATRPSLTKKGKYILEEDGFDLDKFICNKWDNTHEWK
;
A
#
# COMPACT_ATOMS: atom_id res chain seq x y z
N MET A 1 26.22 -0.97 -5.12
CA MET A 1 25.91 -1.59 -6.43
C MET A 1 24.63 -0.97 -6.95
N SER A 2 24.65 -0.33 -8.12
CA SER A 2 23.41 0.13 -8.77
C SER A 2 22.68 -1.12 -9.30
N TYR A 3 21.47 -1.34 -8.85
CA TYR A 3 20.60 -2.42 -9.34
C TYR A 3 20.24 -2.10 -10.80
N LYS A 4 20.85 -2.80 -11.75
CA LYS A 4 20.51 -2.65 -13.16
C LYS A 4 19.22 -3.46 -13.39
N LEU A 5 18.13 -2.78 -13.71
CA LEU A 5 16.90 -3.42 -14.12
C LEU A 5 17.18 -4.29 -15.37
N SER A 6 16.53 -5.45 -15.47
CA SER A 6 16.57 -6.24 -16.69
C SER A 6 15.85 -5.50 -17.84
N ASP A 7 16.27 -5.79 -19.08
CA ASP A 7 15.67 -5.14 -20.26
C ASP A 7 14.14 -5.38 -20.31
N GLU A 8 13.69 -6.58 -19.93
CA GLU A 8 12.26 -6.90 -19.82
C GLU A 8 11.51 -6.01 -18.81
N LYS A 9 12.12 -5.72 -17.66
CA LYS A 9 11.51 -4.81 -16.67
C LYS A 9 11.45 -3.37 -17.15
N ILE A 10 12.45 -2.96 -17.94
CA ILE A 10 12.47 -1.61 -18.55
C ILE A 10 11.33 -1.51 -19.58
N GLU A 11 11.13 -2.55 -20.40
CA GLU A 11 10.07 -2.60 -21.40
C GLU A 11 8.69 -2.52 -20.74
N LEU A 12 8.41 -3.36 -19.73
CA LEU A 12 7.17 -3.32 -18.98
C LEU A 12 6.90 -1.95 -18.34
N TYR A 13 7.95 -1.31 -17.83
CA TYR A 13 7.84 0.02 -17.27
C TYR A 13 7.49 1.06 -18.33
N ASN A 14 8.12 0.99 -19.51
CA ASN A 14 7.80 1.88 -20.63
C ASN A 14 6.37 1.70 -21.11
N GLU A 15 5.88 0.44 -21.20
CA GLU A 15 4.48 0.16 -21.51
C GLU A 15 3.54 0.80 -20.47
N ARG A 16 3.87 0.71 -19.18
CA ARG A 16 3.11 1.37 -18.13
C ARG A 16 3.05 2.87 -18.31
N GLN A 17 4.19 3.51 -18.62
CA GLN A 17 4.27 4.96 -18.84
C GLN A 17 3.44 5.42 -20.06
N ASN A 18 3.29 4.58 -21.07
CA ASN A 18 2.44 4.88 -22.24
C ASN A 18 0.93 4.79 -21.95
N LEU A 19 0.53 4.07 -20.90
CA LEU A 19 -0.88 3.86 -20.55
C LEU A 19 -1.43 4.92 -19.61
N ILE A 20 -0.60 5.47 -18.72
CA ILE A 20 -1.06 6.39 -17.68
C ILE A 20 -1.18 7.83 -18.20
N ASP A 21 -2.26 8.50 -17.81
CA ASP A 21 -2.36 9.96 -17.93
C ASP A 21 -1.80 10.61 -16.65
N ILE A 22 -0.56 11.04 -16.70
CA ILE A 22 0.12 11.68 -15.56
C ILE A 22 -0.67 12.88 -15.03
N LYS A 23 -1.42 13.57 -15.89
CA LYS A 23 -2.19 14.77 -15.54
C LYS A 23 -3.45 14.46 -14.73
N CYS A 24 -3.93 13.22 -14.76
CA CYS A 24 -5.12 12.84 -14.02
C CYS A 24 -4.83 12.65 -12.52
N PHE A 25 -3.56 12.48 -12.13
CA PHE A 25 -3.21 12.27 -10.73
C PHE A 25 -3.61 13.47 -9.87
N PRO A 26 -4.43 13.28 -8.82
CA PRO A 26 -4.94 14.39 -8.04
C PRO A 26 -3.82 15.18 -7.35
N GLU A 27 -3.90 16.48 -7.43
CA GLU A 27 -2.93 17.36 -6.76
C GLU A 27 -2.93 17.13 -5.26
N ASN A 28 -1.74 17.01 -4.69
CA ASN A 28 -1.52 16.80 -3.26
C ASN A 28 -2.24 15.57 -2.68
N LEU A 29 -2.42 14.51 -3.48
CA LEU A 29 -2.98 13.25 -3.00
C LEU A 29 -2.00 12.52 -2.08
N THR A 30 -2.45 12.22 -0.85
CA THR A 30 -1.74 11.35 0.08
C THR A 30 -2.23 9.90 -0.08
N ILE A 31 -1.33 8.98 -0.42
CA ILE A 31 -1.63 7.55 -0.52
C ILE A 31 -1.10 6.85 0.73
N ILE A 32 -1.99 6.33 1.55
CA ILE A 32 -1.66 5.50 2.71
C ILE A 32 -1.88 4.04 2.33
N SER A 33 -0.84 3.21 2.42
CA SER A 33 -0.96 1.79 2.06
C SER A 33 -0.20 0.89 3.03
N ASN A 34 -0.71 -0.34 3.23
CA ASN A 34 -0.02 -1.36 4.01
C ASN A 34 0.96 -2.21 3.18
N THR A 35 1.25 -1.79 1.96
CA THR A 35 2.16 -2.46 1.02
C THR A 35 2.92 -1.46 0.17
N CYS A 36 3.76 -1.94 -0.75
CA CYS A 36 4.57 -1.09 -1.63
C CYS A 36 3.77 -0.36 -2.72
N ILE A 37 2.46 -0.63 -2.89
CA ILE A 37 1.67 -0.08 -4.00
C ILE A 37 1.62 1.46 -3.98
N GLY A 38 1.55 2.08 -2.80
CA GLY A 38 1.53 3.54 -2.69
C GLY A 38 2.80 4.20 -3.21
N GLY A 39 3.96 3.63 -2.87
CA GLY A 39 5.25 4.10 -3.39
C GLY A 39 5.36 3.95 -4.90
N ARG A 40 4.85 2.84 -5.42
CA ARG A 40 4.86 2.57 -6.86
C ARG A 40 3.98 3.56 -7.63
N LEU A 41 2.78 3.84 -7.14
CA LEU A 41 1.88 4.83 -7.77
C LEU A 41 2.54 6.21 -7.85
N TYR A 42 3.11 6.72 -6.77
CA TYR A 42 3.83 7.98 -6.82
C TYR A 42 4.96 7.98 -7.85
N HIS A 43 5.69 6.87 -7.95
CA HIS A 43 6.76 6.73 -8.94
C HIS A 43 6.23 6.73 -10.37
N ASP A 44 5.17 5.96 -10.64
CA ASP A 44 4.60 5.83 -11.99
C ASP A 44 4.01 7.16 -12.48
N TYR A 45 3.37 7.92 -11.59
CA TYR A 45 2.83 9.24 -11.90
C TYR A 45 3.84 10.39 -11.75
N HIS A 46 5.15 10.09 -11.54
CA HIS A 46 6.20 11.08 -11.35
C HIS A 46 5.91 12.09 -10.23
N GLN A 47 5.26 11.63 -9.17
CA GLN A 47 4.86 12.47 -8.05
C GLN A 47 5.85 12.38 -6.88
N LYS A 48 5.94 13.46 -6.12
CA LYS A 48 6.65 13.46 -4.85
C LYS A 48 5.91 12.60 -3.83
N PHE A 49 6.64 11.84 -3.01
CA PHE A 49 6.05 11.08 -1.91
C PHE A 49 5.44 12.00 -0.86
N LEU A 50 4.11 11.99 -0.74
CA LEU A 50 3.33 12.74 0.26
C LEU A 50 2.86 11.84 1.40
N SER A 51 3.40 10.64 1.51
CA SER A 51 3.04 9.65 2.51
C SER A 51 4.27 9.08 3.21
N PRO A 52 4.23 8.83 4.52
CA PRO A 52 5.27 8.12 5.23
C PRO A 52 5.26 6.60 4.98
N THR A 53 4.14 6.03 4.51
CA THR A 53 3.97 4.59 4.28
C THR A 53 4.57 4.13 2.93
N ILE A 54 5.80 4.55 2.64
CA ILE A 54 6.58 4.15 1.47
C ILE A 54 7.59 3.08 1.88
N ASP A 55 7.68 2.00 1.10
CA ASP A 55 8.47 0.81 1.44
C ASP A 55 8.07 0.22 2.81
N PHE A 56 6.81 0.33 3.11
CA PHE A 56 6.19 0.09 4.39
C PHE A 56 5.26 -1.12 4.32
N TYR A 57 5.26 -1.90 5.40
CA TYR A 57 4.26 -2.93 5.62
C TYR A 57 3.78 -2.93 7.07
N MET A 58 2.49 -3.12 7.25
CA MET A 58 1.84 -3.31 8.54
C MET A 58 0.73 -4.37 8.38
N GLU A 59 0.60 -5.27 9.36
CA GLU A 59 -0.48 -6.25 9.32
C GLU A 59 -1.86 -5.58 9.28
N PRO A 60 -2.88 -6.22 8.67
CA PRO A 60 -4.16 -5.58 8.41
C PRO A 60 -4.86 -5.03 9.65
N ASP A 61 -4.87 -5.76 10.78
CA ASP A 61 -5.52 -5.31 12.02
C ASP A 61 -4.87 -4.03 12.58
N SER A 62 -3.54 -4.00 12.59
CA SER A 62 -2.76 -2.84 13.00
C SER A 62 -2.93 -1.68 12.03
N PHE A 63 -2.98 -1.97 10.73
CA PHE A 63 -3.15 -0.96 9.69
C PHE A 63 -4.53 -0.28 9.76
N VAL A 64 -5.58 -1.03 10.04
CA VAL A 64 -6.92 -0.46 10.26
C VAL A 64 -6.91 0.50 11.44
N LYS A 65 -6.31 0.09 12.58
CA LYS A 65 -6.16 0.97 13.75
C LYS A 65 -5.37 2.23 13.41
N PHE A 66 -4.26 2.07 12.67
CA PHE A 66 -3.43 3.16 12.19
C PHE A 66 -4.23 4.16 11.35
N CYS A 67 -4.99 3.68 10.36
CA CYS A 67 -5.77 4.55 9.47
C CYS A 67 -6.96 5.21 10.15
N CYS A 68 -7.64 4.53 11.07
CA CYS A 68 -8.75 5.11 11.84
C CYS A 68 -8.30 6.23 12.80
N ASN A 69 -7.03 6.23 13.19
CA ASN A 69 -6.44 7.22 14.10
C ASN A 69 -5.14 7.80 13.51
N LEU A 70 -5.17 8.09 12.21
CA LEU A 70 -3.97 8.41 11.44
C LEU A 70 -3.16 9.56 12.05
N GLU A 71 -3.81 10.66 12.41
CA GLU A 71 -3.13 11.82 13.00
C GLU A 71 -2.43 11.46 14.32
N TYR A 72 -3.07 10.68 15.18
CA TYR A 72 -2.47 10.22 16.42
C TYR A 72 -1.18 9.42 16.15
N TYR A 73 -1.24 8.40 15.28
CA TYR A 73 -0.08 7.55 15.02
C TYR A 73 1.04 8.29 14.27
N LEU A 74 0.71 9.22 13.39
CA LEU A 74 1.71 10.07 12.72
C LEU A 74 2.42 11.01 13.71
N ASN A 75 1.77 11.37 14.81
CA ASN A 75 2.37 12.16 15.90
C ASN A 75 3.17 11.31 16.88
N CYS A 76 2.99 9.99 16.90
CA CYS A 76 3.82 9.11 17.72
C CYS A 76 5.29 9.15 17.27
N GLU A 77 6.17 8.91 18.24
CA GLU A 77 7.58 8.64 17.97
C GLU A 77 7.71 7.26 17.31
N ILE A 78 8.48 7.18 16.23
CA ILE A 78 8.86 5.92 15.63
C ILE A 78 10.10 5.38 16.32
N LYS A 79 10.02 4.16 16.86
CA LYS A 79 11.09 3.53 17.65
C LYS A 79 11.63 2.29 16.96
N PRO A 80 12.96 2.17 16.77
CA PRO A 80 13.57 0.95 16.24
C PRO A 80 13.27 -0.28 17.12
N LEU A 81 13.10 -1.42 16.46
CA LEU A 81 12.97 -2.74 17.09
C LEU A 81 14.07 -3.68 16.56
N PRO A 82 15.35 -3.47 16.91
CA PRO A 82 16.47 -4.19 16.31
C PRO A 82 16.48 -5.70 16.65
N ASP A 83 15.87 -6.08 17.77
CA ASP A 83 15.78 -7.47 18.22
C ASP A 83 14.53 -8.19 17.68
N TYR A 84 13.58 -7.45 17.11
CA TYR A 84 12.40 -8.04 16.47
C TYR A 84 12.77 -8.54 15.08
N LYS A 85 12.62 -9.83 14.85
CA LYS A 85 13.02 -10.48 13.59
C LYS A 85 11.97 -11.48 13.15
N ILE A 86 11.81 -11.56 11.83
CA ILE A 86 11.02 -12.58 11.15
C ILE A 86 11.96 -13.19 10.09
N ASP A 87 12.26 -14.48 10.19
CA ASP A 87 13.34 -15.13 9.42
C ASP A 87 13.24 -14.89 7.90
N TYR A 88 12.04 -15.04 7.33
CA TYR A 88 11.84 -14.82 5.89
C TYR A 88 11.77 -13.34 5.49
N LEU A 89 11.78 -12.43 6.46
CA LEU A 89 11.86 -10.97 6.26
C LEU A 89 13.18 -10.41 6.81
N SER A 90 14.26 -11.17 6.73
CA SER A 90 15.57 -10.81 7.28
C SER A 90 16.13 -9.47 6.80
N ASN A 91 15.69 -8.99 5.63
CA ASN A 91 16.09 -7.71 5.06
C ASN A 91 15.18 -6.54 5.45
N PHE A 92 14.18 -6.78 6.32
CA PHE A 92 13.29 -5.73 6.80
C PHE A 92 13.78 -5.17 8.13
N LEU A 93 13.58 -3.87 8.32
CA LEU A 93 13.80 -3.19 9.58
C LEU A 93 12.44 -2.94 10.23
N PHE A 94 12.32 -3.34 11.50
CA PHE A 94 11.05 -3.22 12.23
C PHE A 94 11.09 -2.04 13.17
N CYS A 95 9.97 -1.32 13.25
CA CYS A 95 9.78 -0.19 14.16
C CYS A 95 8.45 -0.31 14.89
N ASP A 96 8.39 0.25 16.09
CA ASP A 96 7.16 0.52 16.83
C ASP A 96 6.66 1.92 16.50
N ILE A 97 5.36 2.04 16.24
CA ILE A 97 4.66 3.30 16.03
C ILE A 97 3.47 3.32 16.97
N GLY A 98 3.68 3.81 18.18
CA GLY A 98 2.62 3.90 19.19
C GLY A 98 2.01 2.55 19.59
N GLY A 99 2.81 1.49 19.66
CA GLY A 99 2.40 0.12 19.95
C GLY A 99 2.01 -0.71 18.71
N LEU A 100 2.10 -0.15 17.50
CA LEU A 100 1.89 -0.89 16.25
C LEU A 100 3.24 -1.23 15.61
N ILE A 101 3.41 -2.48 15.18
CA ILE A 101 4.63 -2.93 14.50
C ILE A 101 4.54 -2.60 13.02
N ALA A 102 5.52 -1.84 12.54
CA ALA A 102 5.72 -1.51 11.14
C ALA A 102 7.02 -2.16 10.63
N ALA A 103 6.98 -2.74 9.46
CA ALA A 103 8.12 -3.29 8.76
C ALA A 103 8.48 -2.40 7.57
N PHE A 104 9.75 -2.05 7.43
CA PHE A 104 10.30 -1.27 6.32
C PHE A 104 11.21 -2.18 5.51
N GLY A 105 10.79 -2.44 4.27
CA GLY A 105 11.46 -3.33 3.34
C GLY A 105 12.04 -2.60 2.14
N HIS A 106 12.65 -3.38 1.24
CA HIS A 106 13.20 -2.91 -0.03
C HIS A 106 14.19 -1.75 0.08
N THR A 107 14.81 -1.60 1.25
CA THR A 107 15.73 -0.51 1.54
C THR A 107 17.05 -1.05 2.08
N ASN A 108 18.17 -0.43 1.69
CA ASN A 108 19.47 -0.61 2.32
C ASN A 108 19.71 0.47 3.38
N ASP A 109 18.64 1.08 3.88
CA ASP A 109 18.70 2.18 4.84
C ASP A 109 19.00 1.66 6.25
N SER A 110 19.60 2.52 7.06
CA SER A 110 19.68 2.32 8.51
C SER A 110 18.38 2.79 9.19
N TYR A 111 18.21 2.42 10.46
CA TYR A 111 17.10 2.93 11.28
C TYR A 111 17.04 4.46 11.29
N ASP A 112 18.17 5.14 11.47
CA ASP A 112 18.23 6.60 11.49
C ASP A 112 17.67 7.20 10.20
N LYS A 113 18.00 6.59 9.07
CA LYS A 113 17.54 7.03 7.76
C LYS A 113 16.04 6.77 7.54
N ILE A 114 15.53 5.63 8.03
CA ILE A 114 14.08 5.34 8.01
C ILE A 114 13.33 6.36 8.86
N ILE A 115 13.79 6.61 10.08
CA ILE A 115 13.18 7.58 11.01
C ILE A 115 13.21 8.99 10.41
N SER A 116 14.31 9.39 9.82
CA SER A 116 14.46 10.67 9.14
C SER A 116 13.46 10.81 7.99
N LYS A 117 13.38 9.81 7.10
CA LYS A 117 12.41 9.77 5.99
C LYS A 117 10.97 9.80 6.48
N TRP A 118 10.64 9.02 7.52
CA TRP A 118 9.32 9.04 8.14
C TRP A 118 8.94 10.42 8.65
N ASN A 119 9.81 11.03 9.46
CA ASN A 119 9.58 12.34 10.05
C ASN A 119 9.49 13.48 9.02
N GLU A 120 10.18 13.34 7.90
CA GLU A 120 10.07 14.28 6.79
C GLU A 120 8.77 14.08 6.00
N ARG A 121 8.42 12.83 5.68
CA ARG A 121 7.25 12.51 4.85
C ARG A 121 5.94 12.76 5.57
N LYS A 122 5.84 12.46 6.88
CA LYS A 122 4.61 12.70 7.66
C LYS A 122 4.18 14.18 7.67
N LYS A 123 5.13 15.12 7.54
CA LYS A 123 4.84 16.57 7.44
C LYS A 123 4.17 16.99 6.12
N ARG A 124 4.15 16.09 5.14
CA ARG A 124 3.61 16.34 3.81
C ARG A 124 2.20 15.77 3.63
N VAL A 125 1.72 15.04 4.62
CA VAL A 125 0.38 14.42 4.58
C VAL A 125 -0.68 15.51 4.43
N ASN A 126 -1.46 15.41 3.37
CA ASN A 126 -2.63 16.25 3.17
C ASN A 126 -3.87 15.50 3.66
N TYR A 127 -4.37 15.87 4.82
CA TYR A 127 -5.50 15.21 5.48
C TYR A 127 -6.83 15.41 4.74
N ASP A 128 -6.93 16.44 3.88
CA ASP A 128 -8.13 16.73 3.10
C ASP A 128 -8.20 15.89 1.82
N ASN A 129 -7.10 15.19 1.44
CA ASN A 129 -7.04 14.40 0.21
C ASN A 129 -6.22 13.11 0.44
N ILE A 130 -6.84 12.16 1.14
CA ILE A 130 -6.24 10.85 1.44
C ILE A 130 -6.96 9.75 0.68
N VAL A 131 -6.18 8.82 0.15
CA VAL A 131 -6.65 7.52 -0.31
C VAL A 131 -5.94 6.41 0.47
N VAL A 132 -6.68 5.38 0.89
CA VAL A 132 -6.15 4.21 1.58
C VAL A 132 -6.25 2.99 0.66
N ILE A 133 -5.12 2.34 0.43
CA ILE A 133 -5.03 1.13 -0.40
C ILE A 133 -4.43 0.01 0.45
N ALA A 134 -5.15 -1.08 0.62
CA ALA A 134 -4.72 -2.18 1.48
C ALA A 134 -4.97 -3.56 0.87
N THR A 135 -4.28 -4.55 1.41
CA THR A 135 -4.60 -5.97 1.24
C THR A 135 -5.05 -6.57 2.58
N ASP A 136 -5.88 -7.58 2.52
CA ASP A 136 -6.34 -8.36 3.68
C ASP A 136 -5.28 -9.36 4.19
N ARG A 137 -4.13 -9.46 3.50
CA ARG A 137 -3.09 -10.42 3.83
C ARG A 137 -2.17 -9.97 4.95
N ASN A 138 -1.93 -10.85 5.91
CA ASN A 138 -0.88 -10.68 6.90
C ASN A 138 0.44 -11.34 6.42
N VAL A 139 1.40 -10.53 6.00
CA VAL A 139 2.74 -10.99 5.58
C VAL A 139 3.74 -11.07 6.74
N LEU A 140 3.37 -10.65 7.96
CA LEU A 140 4.23 -10.80 9.14
C LEU A 140 4.06 -12.17 9.79
N LYS A 141 3.21 -13.04 9.23
CA LYS A 141 2.94 -14.37 9.76
C LYS A 141 3.06 -15.43 8.66
N GLU A 142 3.84 -16.47 8.90
CA GLU A 142 3.99 -17.60 7.98
C GLU A 142 3.30 -18.86 8.57
N PRO A 143 2.51 -19.61 7.79
CA PRO A 143 2.04 -19.26 6.44
C PRO A 143 1.23 -17.98 6.45
N PHE A 144 1.28 -17.26 5.34
CA PHE A 144 0.52 -16.01 5.21
C PHE A 144 -0.98 -16.26 5.41
N THR A 145 -1.60 -15.42 6.21
CA THR A 145 -3.02 -15.55 6.55
C THR A 145 -3.79 -14.30 6.13
N LYS A 146 -5.07 -14.48 5.87
CA LYS A 146 -5.99 -13.36 5.70
C LYS A 146 -6.36 -12.79 7.08
N CYS A 147 -6.71 -11.52 7.11
CA CYS A 147 -7.31 -10.93 8.28
C CYS A 147 -8.71 -11.48 8.56
N SER A 148 -9.24 -11.19 9.72
CA SER A 148 -10.59 -11.58 10.10
C SER A 148 -11.65 -10.78 9.34
N GLU A 149 -12.87 -11.32 9.20
CA GLU A 149 -13.99 -10.55 8.66
C GLU A 149 -14.32 -9.33 9.52
N GLN A 150 -14.05 -9.39 10.82
CA GLN A 150 -14.18 -8.23 11.70
C GLN A 150 -13.22 -7.11 11.29
N THR A 151 -11.97 -7.43 10.96
CA THR A 151 -10.98 -6.46 10.45
C THR A 151 -11.46 -5.82 9.15
N VAL A 152 -12.05 -6.62 8.24
CA VAL A 152 -12.63 -6.11 6.99
C VAL A 152 -13.77 -5.12 7.29
N LYS A 153 -14.64 -5.42 8.24
CA LYS A 153 -15.71 -4.49 8.69
C LYS A 153 -15.17 -3.21 9.29
N GLU A 154 -14.12 -3.33 10.13
CA GLU A 154 -13.46 -2.15 10.72
C GLU A 154 -12.74 -1.30 9.65
N PHE A 155 -12.20 -1.90 8.59
CA PHE A 155 -11.65 -1.17 7.46
C PHE A 155 -12.69 -0.24 6.80
N GLY A 156 -13.96 -0.66 6.75
CA GLY A 156 -15.07 0.17 6.28
C GLY A 156 -15.26 1.47 7.06
N LYS A 157 -14.82 1.53 8.32
CA LYS A 157 -14.93 2.74 9.18
C LYS A 157 -13.85 3.79 8.93
N ILE A 158 -12.80 3.47 8.16
CA ILE A 158 -11.76 4.43 7.81
C ILE A 158 -12.41 5.63 7.08
N PRO A 159 -12.19 6.87 7.52
CA PRO A 159 -12.95 8.03 7.03
C PRO A 159 -12.46 8.58 5.67
N TYR A 160 -11.63 7.84 4.96
CA TYR A 160 -11.01 8.24 3.70
C TYR A 160 -11.52 7.40 2.54
N LYS A 161 -11.33 7.88 1.31
CA LYS A 161 -11.45 7.06 0.09
C LYS A 161 -10.55 5.83 0.25
N LYS A 162 -11.09 4.65 0.00
CA LYS A 162 -10.38 3.41 0.33
C LYS A 162 -10.71 2.25 -0.58
N VAL A 163 -9.78 1.32 -0.70
CA VAL A 163 -9.99 0.00 -1.29
C VAL A 163 -9.20 -1.05 -0.52
N LEU A 164 -9.84 -2.17 -0.25
CA LEU A 164 -9.24 -3.38 0.31
C LEU A 164 -9.24 -4.47 -0.76
N PHE A 165 -8.08 -4.95 -1.16
CA PHE A 165 -7.94 -6.08 -2.05
C PHE A 165 -8.06 -7.40 -1.28
N SER A 166 -8.94 -8.30 -1.74
CA SER A 166 -9.18 -9.59 -1.10
C SER A 166 -9.48 -10.69 -2.11
N VAL A 167 -9.07 -11.92 -1.78
CA VAL A 167 -9.46 -13.15 -2.48
C VAL A 167 -10.80 -13.71 -1.99
N VAL A 168 -11.46 -13.01 -1.07
CA VAL A 168 -12.81 -13.32 -0.55
C VAL A 168 -13.77 -12.23 -0.98
N ASP A 169 -14.90 -12.64 -1.53
CA ASP A 169 -15.96 -11.72 -1.90
C ASP A 169 -16.83 -11.38 -0.69
N TYR A 170 -16.42 -10.34 0.04
CA TYR A 170 -17.15 -9.87 1.23
C TYR A 170 -18.39 -9.03 0.93
N LYS A 171 -18.65 -8.71 -0.35
CA LYS A 171 -19.82 -7.89 -0.78
C LYS A 171 -19.88 -6.49 -0.17
N TYR A 172 -18.76 -5.94 0.26
CA TYR A 172 -18.66 -4.54 0.65
C TYR A 172 -18.17 -3.68 -0.52
N ASP A 173 -18.66 -2.46 -0.65
CA ASP A 173 -18.33 -1.52 -1.74
C ASP A 173 -16.84 -1.09 -1.77
N TYR A 174 -16.18 -1.13 -0.61
CA TYR A 174 -14.76 -0.84 -0.46
C TYR A 174 -13.85 -2.08 -0.63
N VAL A 175 -14.42 -3.25 -0.94
CA VAL A 175 -13.63 -4.46 -1.18
C VAL A 175 -13.59 -4.78 -2.67
N SER A 176 -12.39 -4.82 -3.22
CA SER A 176 -12.15 -5.35 -4.55
C SER A 176 -11.84 -6.83 -4.46
N TYR A 177 -12.76 -7.65 -4.96
CA TYR A 177 -12.61 -9.10 -5.02
C TYR A 177 -11.70 -9.50 -6.19
N LEU A 178 -10.64 -10.23 -5.90
CA LEU A 178 -9.61 -10.65 -6.85
C LEU A 178 -9.56 -12.20 -6.94
N PRO A 179 -10.48 -12.84 -7.68
CA PRO A 179 -10.59 -14.29 -7.76
C PRO A 179 -9.39 -14.98 -8.39
N SER A 180 -8.64 -14.32 -9.26
CA SER A 180 -7.43 -14.88 -9.88
C SER A 180 -6.30 -15.17 -8.89
N PHE A 181 -6.35 -14.55 -7.69
CA PHE A 181 -5.39 -14.78 -6.61
C PHE A 181 -5.88 -15.77 -5.53
N LYS A 182 -6.98 -16.49 -5.80
CA LYS A 182 -7.68 -17.31 -4.79
C LYS A 182 -6.83 -18.40 -4.14
N ASP A 183 -5.88 -18.96 -4.88
CA ASP A 183 -5.01 -20.04 -4.39
C ASP A 183 -3.86 -19.53 -3.53
N GLU A 184 -3.69 -18.20 -3.44
CA GLU A 184 -2.70 -17.59 -2.60
C GLU A 184 -3.25 -17.31 -1.19
N ALA A 185 -2.41 -17.38 -0.17
CA ALA A 185 -2.79 -17.04 1.20
C ALA A 185 -2.93 -15.52 1.39
N GLY A 186 -4.00 -14.92 0.94
CA GLY A 186 -4.21 -13.49 0.79
C GLY A 186 -3.91 -13.01 -0.64
N CYS A 187 -3.77 -11.72 -0.86
CA CYS A 187 -3.48 -11.13 -2.17
C CYS A 187 -2.04 -10.60 -2.29
N PRO A 188 -0.99 -11.46 -2.27
CA PRO A 188 0.39 -10.97 -2.22
C PRO A 188 0.79 -10.26 -3.50
N GLU A 189 0.44 -10.84 -4.64
CA GLU A 189 0.79 -10.29 -5.95
C GLU A 189 -0.09 -9.10 -6.32
N ALA A 190 -1.32 -9.06 -5.82
CA ALA A 190 -2.25 -7.95 -6.06
C ALA A 190 -1.70 -6.60 -5.57
N THR A 191 -0.90 -6.63 -4.53
CA THR A 191 -0.31 -5.42 -3.94
C THR A 191 1.15 -5.25 -4.27
N ARG A 192 1.77 -6.22 -4.92
CA ARG A 192 3.06 -6.02 -5.55
C ARG A 192 2.87 -5.17 -6.80
N PRO A 193 3.73 -4.21 -7.03
CA PRO A 193 3.71 -3.40 -8.23
C PRO A 193 4.22 -4.17 -9.46
N SER A 194 3.74 -5.40 -9.62
CA SER A 194 4.06 -6.23 -10.77
C SER A 194 3.18 -5.83 -11.93
N LEU A 195 3.78 -5.69 -13.10
CA LEU A 195 3.09 -5.31 -14.32
C LEU A 195 2.89 -6.55 -15.23
N THR A 196 1.74 -6.59 -15.89
CA THR A 196 1.50 -7.50 -17.01
C THR A 196 2.31 -7.04 -18.23
N LYS A 197 2.43 -7.91 -19.24
CA LYS A 197 3.05 -7.55 -20.53
C LYS A 197 2.37 -6.37 -21.24
N LYS A 198 1.16 -5.99 -20.82
CA LYS A 198 0.41 -4.84 -21.32
C LYS A 198 0.61 -3.57 -20.48
N GLY A 199 1.55 -3.55 -19.54
CA GLY A 199 1.82 -2.40 -18.68
C GLY A 199 0.76 -2.13 -17.60
N LYS A 200 -0.25 -2.99 -17.44
CA LYS A 200 -1.22 -2.91 -16.36
C LYS A 200 -0.71 -3.60 -15.13
N TYR A 201 -1.16 -3.17 -13.94
CA TYR A 201 -0.91 -3.95 -12.74
C TYR A 201 -1.63 -5.30 -12.80
N ILE A 202 -1.01 -6.35 -12.24
CA ILE A 202 -1.61 -7.70 -12.21
C ILE A 202 -2.97 -7.67 -11.51
N LEU A 203 -3.14 -6.88 -10.46
CA LEU A 203 -4.41 -6.71 -9.75
C LEU A 203 -5.57 -6.22 -10.63
N GLU A 204 -5.27 -5.63 -11.79
CA GLU A 204 -6.30 -5.14 -12.73
C GLU A 204 -6.85 -6.25 -13.65
N GLU A 205 -6.28 -7.45 -13.62
CA GLU A 205 -6.77 -8.60 -14.41
C GLU A 205 -8.18 -9.04 -14.01
N ASP A 206 -8.55 -8.84 -12.75
CA ASP A 206 -9.89 -9.10 -12.22
C ASP A 206 -10.87 -7.92 -12.40
N GLY A 207 -10.49 -6.92 -13.20
CA GLY A 207 -11.38 -5.83 -13.61
C GLY A 207 -11.35 -4.58 -12.74
N PHE A 208 -10.52 -4.53 -11.69
CA PHE A 208 -10.35 -3.31 -10.92
C PHE A 208 -9.38 -2.35 -11.63
N ASP A 209 -9.87 -1.18 -12.00
CA ASP A 209 -9.07 -0.14 -12.65
C ASP A 209 -8.46 0.80 -11.59
N LEU A 210 -7.19 0.56 -11.26
CA LEU A 210 -6.49 1.32 -10.23
C LEU A 210 -6.25 2.78 -10.64
N ASP A 211 -5.98 3.04 -11.93
CA ASP A 211 -5.77 4.39 -12.43
C ASP A 211 -7.07 5.20 -12.34
N LYS A 212 -8.17 4.61 -12.78
CA LYS A 212 -9.50 5.23 -12.63
C LYS A 212 -9.84 5.46 -11.17
N PHE A 213 -9.54 4.50 -10.29
CA PHE A 213 -9.75 4.66 -8.84
C PHE A 213 -8.95 5.84 -8.29
N ILE A 214 -7.69 6.00 -8.65
CA ILE A 214 -6.85 7.11 -8.17
C ILE A 214 -7.29 8.45 -8.75
N CYS A 215 -7.55 8.50 -10.06
CA CYS A 215 -7.81 9.76 -10.77
C CYS A 215 -9.21 10.33 -10.54
N ASN A 216 -10.19 9.51 -10.21
CA ASN A 216 -11.54 10.00 -9.96
C ASN A 216 -11.65 10.65 -8.57
N LYS A 217 -12.24 11.84 -8.53
CA LYS A 217 -12.63 12.45 -7.25
C LYS A 217 -13.61 11.52 -6.56
N TRP A 218 -13.40 11.28 -5.28
CA TRP A 218 -14.35 10.54 -4.49
C TRP A 218 -15.58 11.44 -4.20
N ASP A 219 -16.72 11.01 -4.69
CA ASP A 219 -17.98 11.39 -4.11
C ASP A 219 -18.53 10.15 -3.36
N ASN A 220 -19.11 10.36 -2.20
CA ASN A 220 -19.65 9.28 -1.35
C ASN A 220 -20.85 8.54 -1.99
N THR A 221 -21.14 8.78 -3.27
CA THR A 221 -22.31 8.30 -4.00
C THR A 221 -21.99 7.24 -5.06
N HIS A 222 -20.70 6.94 -5.32
CA HIS A 222 -20.32 6.01 -6.38
C HIS A 222 -20.15 4.58 -5.84
N GLU A 223 -21.06 3.71 -6.30
CA GLU A 223 -20.81 2.26 -6.32
C GLU A 223 -19.72 1.96 -7.36
N TRP A 224 -18.59 1.42 -6.92
CA TRP A 224 -17.54 0.89 -7.80
C TRP A 224 -17.98 -0.48 -8.33
N LYS A 225 -18.76 -0.50 -9.42
CA LYS A 225 -19.05 -1.71 -10.22
C LYS A 225 -18.26 -1.66 -11.50
#